data_72fc2153963e14d5b0ec1512341c49cc
#
_entry.id   72fc2153963e14d5b0ec1512341c49cc
#
_cell.length_a   1.000
_cell.length_b   1.000
_cell.length_c   1.000
_cell.angle_alpha   90.00
_cell.angle_beta   90.00
_cell.angle_gamma   90.00
#
_symmetry.space_group_name_H-M   'P 1'
#
loop_
_entity.id
_entity.type
_entity.pdbx_description
1 polymer ?
#
loop_
_entity_poly.entity_id
_entity_poly.type
_entity_poly.pdbx_seq_one_letter_code
_entity_poly.pdbx_strand_id
1 'polypeptide(L)'
;EIWSAAASAGIAPALLYVDHQQQAVICERARQASHPITGAALGQLMCAIHALPRVNRQLTLRADVTSYLSSVPAEQRSAWRAIVHSTDIEQAFSMLEHDTDYLCHNDLTVGNLLTQGDQLFAIDWEYAAMGSRYFDVAIAMTDLPAIEQPLLAERVFGQSLSFALLTAGRTIAALVTALWQHRFDPSQAPDPRTDLSWLPRR
;
A
#
# COMPACT_ATOMS: atom_id res chain seq x y z
N GLU A 1 4.21 1.51 -18.40
CA GLU A 1 4.19 0.05 -18.59
C GLU A 1 3.16 -0.61 -17.67
N ILE A 2 3.28 -0.46 -16.35
CA ILE A 2 2.34 -1.07 -15.38
C ILE A 2 0.90 -0.60 -15.63
N TRP A 3 0.66 0.71 -15.74
CA TRP A 3 -0.66 1.25 -16.04
C TRP A 3 -1.26 0.67 -17.34
N SER A 4 -0.45 0.53 -18.40
CA SER A 4 -0.93 -0.05 -19.66
C SER A 4 -1.38 -1.50 -19.49
N ALA A 5 -0.64 -2.30 -18.69
CA ALA A 5 -1.04 -3.66 -18.36
C ALA A 5 -2.33 -3.69 -17.52
N ALA A 6 -2.43 -2.82 -16.53
CA ALA A 6 -3.61 -2.67 -15.69
C ALA A 6 -4.85 -2.23 -16.50
N ALA A 7 -4.70 -1.28 -17.42
CA ALA A 7 -5.77 -0.85 -18.31
C ALA A 7 -6.21 -1.98 -19.25
N SER A 8 -5.26 -2.75 -19.80
CA SER A 8 -5.56 -3.92 -20.63
C SER A 8 -6.28 -5.03 -19.85
N ALA A 9 -6.00 -5.16 -18.56
CA ALA A 9 -6.69 -6.07 -17.66
C ALA A 9 -8.05 -5.54 -17.16
N GLY A 10 -8.43 -4.30 -17.53
CA GLY A 10 -9.69 -3.68 -17.14
C GLY A 10 -9.73 -3.25 -15.67
N ILE A 11 -8.60 -3.01 -15.02
CA ILE A 11 -8.48 -2.60 -13.61
C ILE A 11 -7.90 -1.20 -13.41
N ALA A 12 -7.66 -0.49 -14.49
CA ALA A 12 -7.31 0.92 -14.52
C ALA A 12 -8.02 1.60 -15.70
N PRO A 13 -8.26 2.92 -15.67
CA PRO A 13 -8.79 3.65 -16.81
C PRO A 13 -7.90 3.49 -18.03
N ALA A 14 -8.50 3.36 -19.23
CA ALA A 14 -7.76 3.22 -20.47
C ALA A 14 -6.87 4.46 -20.71
N LEU A 15 -5.61 4.23 -21.10
CA LEU A 15 -4.69 5.30 -21.47
C LEU A 15 -5.00 5.75 -22.90
N LEU A 16 -5.31 7.04 -23.06
CA LEU A 16 -5.58 7.69 -24.35
C LEU A 16 -4.31 8.30 -24.95
N TYR A 17 -3.44 8.83 -24.10
CA TYR A 17 -2.17 9.43 -24.49
C TYR A 17 -1.15 9.38 -23.38
N VAL A 18 0.13 9.18 -23.74
CA VAL A 18 1.26 9.19 -22.80
C VAL A 18 2.34 10.12 -23.33
N ASP A 19 2.72 11.11 -22.54
CA ASP A 19 3.84 12.01 -22.82
C ASP A 19 5.01 11.69 -21.87
N HIS A 20 6.01 11.02 -22.42
CA HIS A 20 7.20 10.65 -21.63
C HIS A 20 8.10 11.85 -21.31
N GLN A 21 8.06 12.92 -22.09
CA GLN A 21 8.89 14.10 -21.87
C GLN A 21 8.32 14.97 -20.74
N GLN A 22 6.99 15.13 -20.76
CA GLN A 22 6.26 15.89 -19.73
C GLN A 22 5.88 15.04 -18.52
N GLN A 23 6.15 13.73 -18.55
CA GLN A 23 5.71 12.77 -17.52
C GLN A 23 4.21 12.87 -17.24
N ALA A 24 3.41 13.02 -18.29
CA ALA A 24 1.97 13.23 -18.22
C ALA A 24 1.21 12.13 -18.96
N VAL A 25 0.02 11.81 -18.48
CA VAL A 25 -0.88 10.86 -19.11
C VAL A 25 -2.28 11.46 -19.26
N ILE A 26 -2.97 11.09 -20.33
CA ILE A 26 -4.41 11.32 -20.49
C ILE A 26 -5.06 9.95 -20.50
N CYS A 27 -6.04 9.74 -19.65
CA CYS A 27 -6.80 8.50 -19.58
C CYS A 27 -8.31 8.77 -19.73
N GLU A 28 -9.07 7.72 -19.90
CA GLU A 28 -10.53 7.79 -19.85
C GLU A 28 -10.98 8.33 -18.50
N ARG A 29 -12.06 9.12 -18.55
CA ARG A 29 -12.65 9.71 -17.35
C ARG A 29 -13.41 8.64 -16.56
N ALA A 30 -12.97 8.36 -15.37
CA ALA A 30 -13.74 7.64 -14.35
C ALA A 30 -14.13 8.60 -13.21
N ARG A 31 -15.04 8.17 -12.34
CA ARG A 31 -15.49 8.96 -11.19
C ARG A 31 -14.81 8.44 -9.93
N GLN A 32 -14.57 9.33 -8.99
CA GLN A 32 -14.18 8.89 -7.65
C GLN A 32 -15.27 7.97 -7.08
N ALA A 33 -14.87 6.94 -6.36
CA ALA A 33 -15.81 6.00 -5.76
C ALA A 33 -16.78 6.77 -4.83
N SER A 34 -18.08 6.73 -5.18
CA SER A 34 -19.14 7.48 -4.48
C SER A 34 -19.91 6.61 -3.48
N HIS A 35 -19.65 5.32 -3.47
CA HIS A 35 -20.28 4.34 -2.57
C HIS A 35 -19.23 3.76 -1.61
N PRO A 36 -19.67 3.27 -0.42
CA PRO A 36 -18.76 2.54 0.45
C PRO A 36 -18.11 1.37 -0.29
N ILE A 37 -16.79 1.36 -0.31
CA ILE A 37 -16.03 0.27 -0.93
C ILE A 37 -16.11 -0.93 0.01
N THR A 38 -16.56 -2.08 -0.51
CA THR A 38 -16.57 -3.31 0.26
C THR A 38 -15.23 -4.02 0.19
N GLY A 39 -14.88 -4.74 1.27
CA GLY A 39 -13.66 -5.55 1.32
C GLY A 39 -13.62 -6.61 0.21
N ALA A 40 -14.79 -7.18 -0.15
CA ALA A 40 -14.90 -8.15 -1.25
C ALA A 40 -14.58 -7.53 -2.62
N ALA A 41 -15.12 -6.34 -2.93
CA ALA A 41 -14.87 -5.64 -4.20
C ALA A 41 -13.41 -5.21 -4.32
N LEU A 42 -12.85 -4.63 -3.25
CA LEU A 42 -11.44 -4.23 -3.19
C LEU A 42 -10.52 -5.46 -3.30
N GLY A 43 -10.86 -6.56 -2.62
CA GLY A 43 -10.10 -7.81 -2.72
C GLY A 43 -10.13 -8.41 -4.12
N GLN A 44 -11.24 -8.29 -4.85
CA GLN A 44 -11.29 -8.71 -6.25
C GLN A 44 -10.36 -7.87 -7.13
N LEU A 45 -10.33 -6.55 -6.95
CA LEU A 45 -9.39 -5.66 -7.64
C LEU A 45 -7.94 -6.04 -7.31
N MET A 46 -7.62 -6.25 -6.03
CA MET A 46 -6.26 -6.64 -5.61
C MET A 46 -5.83 -7.99 -6.17
N CYS A 47 -6.71 -8.99 -6.22
CA CYS A 47 -6.42 -10.26 -6.90
C CYS A 47 -6.03 -10.04 -8.37
N ALA A 48 -6.72 -9.15 -9.07
CA ALA A 48 -6.42 -8.84 -10.46
C ALA A 48 -5.09 -8.05 -10.60
N ILE A 49 -4.78 -7.15 -9.66
CA ILE A 49 -3.48 -6.46 -9.59
C ILE A 49 -2.34 -7.46 -9.40
N HIS A 50 -2.47 -8.36 -8.42
CA HIS A 50 -1.46 -9.37 -8.10
C HIS A 50 -1.28 -10.42 -9.21
N ALA A 51 -2.22 -10.54 -10.13
CA ALA A 51 -2.13 -11.40 -11.32
C ALA A 51 -1.48 -10.71 -12.53
N LEU A 52 -1.18 -9.42 -12.46
CA LEU A 52 -0.48 -8.70 -13.54
C LEU A 52 0.93 -9.27 -13.77
N PRO A 53 1.48 -9.10 -14.98
CA PRO A 53 2.82 -9.54 -15.30
C PRO A 53 3.88 -8.97 -14.35
N ARG A 54 4.91 -9.76 -14.06
CA ARG A 54 6.07 -9.33 -13.25
C ARG A 54 6.79 -8.16 -13.94
N VAL A 55 7.33 -7.27 -13.13
CA VAL A 55 8.15 -6.13 -13.56
C VAL A 55 9.54 -6.19 -12.91
N ASN A 56 10.51 -5.45 -13.45
CA ASN A 56 11.87 -5.41 -12.90
C ASN A 56 12.02 -4.46 -11.69
N ARG A 57 10.94 -3.81 -11.26
CA ARG A 57 10.96 -2.92 -10.10
C ARG A 57 10.62 -3.71 -8.85
N GLN A 58 11.48 -3.65 -7.84
CA GLN A 58 11.24 -4.24 -6.51
C GLN A 58 10.90 -3.15 -5.51
N LEU A 59 9.97 -3.44 -4.60
CA LEU A 59 9.67 -2.59 -3.46
C LEU A 59 10.82 -2.68 -2.45
N THR A 60 11.31 -1.53 -2.00
CA THR A 60 12.49 -1.41 -1.13
C THR A 60 12.13 -0.81 0.23
N LEU A 61 11.15 -1.40 0.92
CA LEU A 61 10.59 -0.86 2.18
C LEU A 61 11.64 -0.46 3.22
N ARG A 62 12.71 -1.25 3.39
CA ARG A 62 13.81 -0.91 4.33
C ARG A 62 14.56 0.35 3.91
N ALA A 63 14.80 0.53 2.60
CA ALA A 63 15.46 1.71 2.07
C ALA A 63 14.54 2.94 2.18
N ASP A 64 13.25 2.77 1.92
CA ASP A 64 12.25 3.83 2.05
C ASP A 64 12.15 4.31 3.50
N VAL A 65 12.03 3.40 4.47
CA VAL A 65 12.05 3.70 5.91
C VAL A 65 13.31 4.46 6.30
N THR A 66 14.48 4.02 5.81
CA THR A 66 15.77 4.70 6.07
C THR A 66 15.77 6.11 5.49
N SER A 67 15.24 6.29 4.28
CA SER A 67 15.12 7.60 3.62
C SER A 67 14.20 8.54 4.40
N TYR A 68 13.02 8.05 4.82
CA TYR A 68 12.04 8.87 5.57
C TYR A 68 12.55 9.26 6.96
N LEU A 69 13.37 8.44 7.62
CA LEU A 69 14.03 8.80 8.88
C LEU A 69 14.86 10.09 8.79
N SER A 70 15.35 10.42 7.61
CA SER A 70 16.11 11.68 7.41
C SER A 70 15.23 12.92 7.56
N SER A 71 13.92 12.80 7.31
CA SER A 71 12.92 13.88 7.39
C SER A 71 12.35 14.07 8.81
N VAL A 72 12.61 13.12 9.72
CA VAL A 72 12.15 13.18 11.10
C VAL A 72 12.87 14.30 11.87
N PRO A 73 12.17 15.11 12.67
CA PRO A 73 12.76 16.13 13.54
C PRO A 73 13.89 15.57 14.41
N ALA A 74 14.96 16.34 14.61
CA ALA A 74 16.17 15.88 15.28
C ALA A 74 15.88 15.32 16.70
N GLU A 75 14.97 15.97 17.42
CA GLU A 75 14.56 15.62 18.79
C GLU A 75 13.74 14.30 18.87
N GLN A 76 13.14 13.84 17.77
CA GLN A 76 12.39 12.59 17.71
C GLN A 76 13.21 11.44 17.12
N ARG A 77 14.31 11.75 16.44
CA ARG A 77 15.09 10.78 15.63
C ARG A 77 15.60 9.58 16.41
N SER A 78 15.98 9.80 17.68
CA SER A 78 16.43 8.71 18.56
C SER A 78 15.31 7.71 18.85
N ALA A 79 14.10 8.19 19.15
CA ALA A 79 12.94 7.34 19.41
C ALA A 79 12.52 6.56 18.15
N TRP A 80 12.49 7.21 16.99
CA TRP A 80 12.19 6.54 15.73
C TRP A 80 13.21 5.46 15.37
N ARG A 81 14.52 5.73 15.58
CA ARG A 81 15.57 4.71 15.38
C ARG A 81 15.38 3.50 16.29
N ALA A 82 15.03 3.72 17.55
CA ALA A 82 14.77 2.63 18.48
C ALA A 82 13.59 1.74 18.03
N ILE A 83 12.54 2.34 17.47
CA ILE A 83 11.40 1.60 16.90
C ILE A 83 11.83 0.83 15.65
N VAL A 84 12.41 1.51 14.67
CA VAL A 84 12.80 0.91 13.38
C VAL A 84 13.75 -0.29 13.56
N HIS A 85 14.66 -0.22 14.53
CA HIS A 85 15.60 -1.30 14.82
C HIS A 85 15.16 -2.22 15.98
N SER A 86 13.88 -2.15 16.39
CA SER A 86 13.35 -3.11 17.36
C SER A 86 13.26 -4.50 16.75
N THR A 87 13.38 -5.52 17.60
CA THR A 87 13.28 -6.93 17.16
C THR A 87 11.97 -7.21 16.44
N ASP A 88 10.87 -6.59 16.89
CA ASP A 88 9.55 -6.80 16.31
C ASP A 88 9.45 -6.26 14.87
N ILE A 89 9.99 -5.07 14.61
CA ILE A 89 10.02 -4.46 13.28
C ILE A 89 10.95 -5.25 12.35
N GLU A 90 12.13 -5.64 12.84
CA GLU A 90 13.05 -6.46 12.04
C GLU A 90 12.46 -7.83 11.68
N GLN A 91 11.75 -8.47 12.62
CA GLN A 91 11.05 -9.71 12.36
C GLN A 91 9.91 -9.53 11.34
N ALA A 92 9.13 -8.44 11.46
CA ALA A 92 8.06 -8.15 10.52
C ALA A 92 8.60 -7.94 9.09
N PHE A 93 9.69 -7.20 8.91
CA PHE A 93 10.36 -7.08 7.61
C PHE A 93 10.79 -8.44 7.06
N SER A 94 11.49 -9.24 7.87
CA SER A 94 11.97 -10.56 7.46
C SER A 94 10.83 -11.48 7.01
N MET A 95 9.69 -11.41 7.68
CA MET A 95 8.52 -12.20 7.29
C MET A 95 7.96 -11.78 5.93
N LEU A 96 7.90 -10.48 5.63
CA LEU A 96 7.37 -9.96 4.35
C LEU A 96 8.32 -10.24 3.17
N GLU A 97 9.61 -10.34 3.40
CA GLU A 97 10.63 -10.64 2.38
C GLU A 97 10.46 -12.03 1.73
N HIS A 98 9.64 -12.90 2.32
CA HIS A 98 9.31 -14.23 1.76
C HIS A 98 8.05 -14.24 0.85
N ASP A 99 7.32 -13.13 0.70
CA ASP A 99 6.14 -13.01 -0.16
C ASP A 99 6.31 -11.84 -1.15
N THR A 100 7.33 -11.88 -2.01
CA THR A 100 7.73 -10.77 -2.88
C THR A 100 7.55 -11.03 -4.37
N ASP A 101 6.83 -12.09 -4.74
CA ASP A 101 6.70 -12.55 -6.12
C ASP A 101 5.51 -11.96 -6.87
N TYR A 102 4.83 -10.98 -6.30
CA TYR A 102 3.61 -10.39 -6.84
C TYR A 102 3.80 -8.93 -7.19
N LEU A 103 3.19 -8.49 -8.30
CA LEU A 103 3.06 -7.07 -8.55
C LEU A 103 2.01 -6.52 -7.59
N CYS A 104 2.40 -5.54 -6.81
CA CYS A 104 1.59 -4.87 -5.80
C CYS A 104 1.41 -3.40 -6.18
N HIS A 105 0.28 -2.80 -5.79
CA HIS A 105 0.06 -1.36 -5.97
C HIS A 105 0.86 -0.55 -4.95
N ASN A 106 0.90 -1.02 -3.72
CA ASN A 106 1.61 -0.46 -2.57
C ASN A 106 1.10 0.89 -2.05
N ASP A 107 0.05 1.45 -2.68
CA ASP A 107 -0.61 2.70 -2.27
C ASP A 107 -2.11 2.67 -2.62
N LEU A 108 -2.79 1.52 -2.44
CA LEU A 108 -4.19 1.36 -2.81
C LEU A 108 -5.12 1.92 -1.72
N THR A 109 -5.04 3.22 -1.50
CA THR A 109 -5.93 3.99 -0.63
C THR A 109 -7.23 4.35 -1.34
N VAL A 110 -8.26 4.79 -0.60
CA VAL A 110 -9.54 5.23 -1.19
C VAL A 110 -9.35 6.38 -2.18
N GLY A 111 -8.34 7.24 -1.98
CA GLY A 111 -7.99 8.33 -2.90
C GLY A 111 -7.56 7.83 -4.28
N ASN A 112 -7.00 6.62 -4.35
CA ASN A 112 -6.49 6.00 -5.57
C ASN A 112 -7.49 5.01 -6.21
N LEU A 113 -8.76 5.04 -5.77
CA LEU A 113 -9.84 4.20 -6.31
C LEU A 113 -10.86 5.04 -7.06
N LEU A 114 -11.15 4.62 -8.29
CA LEU A 114 -12.20 5.18 -9.13
C LEU A 114 -13.27 4.13 -9.43
N THR A 115 -14.44 4.59 -9.85
CA THR A 115 -15.54 3.71 -10.26
C THR A 115 -16.08 4.08 -11.64
N GLN A 116 -16.51 3.06 -12.38
CA GLN A 116 -17.33 3.22 -13.57
C GLN A 116 -18.44 2.14 -13.52
N GLY A 117 -19.67 2.56 -13.21
CA GLY A 117 -20.71 1.62 -12.79
C GLY A 117 -20.32 0.91 -11.50
N ASP A 118 -20.40 -0.42 -11.49
CA ASP A 118 -20.02 -1.25 -10.35
C ASP A 118 -18.54 -1.68 -10.36
N GLN A 119 -17.78 -1.25 -11.37
CA GLN A 119 -16.39 -1.64 -11.52
C GLN A 119 -15.47 -0.67 -10.77
N LEU A 120 -14.52 -1.21 -9.99
CA LEU A 120 -13.44 -0.47 -9.37
C LEU A 120 -12.22 -0.43 -10.29
N PHE A 121 -11.56 0.72 -10.33
CA PHE A 121 -10.29 0.96 -10.99
C PHE A 121 -9.27 1.48 -10.01
N ALA A 122 -8.01 1.06 -10.17
CA ALA A 122 -6.87 1.64 -9.49
C ALA A 122 -6.18 2.69 -10.36
N ILE A 123 -5.75 3.78 -9.74
CA ILE A 123 -4.92 4.84 -10.34
C ILE A 123 -3.72 5.12 -9.46
N ASP A 124 -2.81 5.94 -9.95
CA ASP A 124 -1.59 6.34 -9.23
C ASP A 124 -0.63 5.17 -8.94
N TRP A 125 -0.14 4.58 -10.02
CA TRP A 125 0.73 3.41 -10.03
C TRP A 125 2.20 3.73 -9.72
N GLU A 126 2.51 4.89 -9.16
CA GLU A 126 3.89 5.35 -8.96
C GLU A 126 4.68 4.48 -7.96
N TYR A 127 4.00 3.90 -6.96
CA TYR A 127 4.59 2.97 -5.99
C TYR A 127 4.49 1.51 -6.42
N ALA A 128 3.85 1.21 -7.55
CA ALA A 128 3.66 -0.17 -7.98
C ALA A 128 4.99 -0.86 -8.27
N ALA A 129 5.19 -2.01 -7.65
CA ALA A 129 6.44 -2.79 -7.69
C ALA A 129 6.18 -4.24 -7.28
N MET A 130 7.13 -5.12 -7.57
CA MET A 130 7.12 -6.47 -7.00
C MET A 130 7.31 -6.37 -5.49
N GLY A 131 6.43 -6.99 -4.73
CA GLY A 131 6.42 -6.87 -3.27
C GLY A 131 5.54 -7.90 -2.59
N SER A 132 5.31 -7.69 -1.29
CA SER A 132 4.47 -8.55 -0.48
C SER A 132 2.99 -8.16 -0.59
N ARG A 133 2.15 -9.12 -0.95
CA ARG A 133 0.69 -8.97 -0.92
C ARG A 133 0.17 -8.58 0.47
N TYR A 134 0.83 -9.04 1.53
CA TYR A 134 0.44 -8.71 2.89
C TYR A 134 0.68 -7.25 3.25
N PHE A 135 1.74 -6.64 2.73
CA PHE A 135 1.96 -5.21 2.84
C PHE A 135 0.92 -4.43 2.03
N ASP A 136 0.69 -4.82 0.78
CA ASP A 136 -0.27 -4.18 -0.13
C ASP A 136 -1.70 -4.22 0.43
N VAL A 137 -2.14 -5.39 0.93
CA VAL A 137 -3.43 -5.55 1.60
C VAL A 137 -3.52 -4.72 2.87
N ALA A 138 -2.43 -4.62 3.64
CA ALA A 138 -2.41 -3.82 4.86
C ALA A 138 -2.58 -2.32 4.58
N ILE A 139 -1.95 -1.80 3.52
CA ILE A 139 -2.17 -0.42 3.06
C ILE A 139 -3.65 -0.22 2.68
N ALA A 140 -4.21 -1.10 1.87
CA ALA A 140 -5.62 -1.02 1.45
C ALA A 140 -6.61 -1.11 2.62
N MET A 141 -6.25 -1.76 3.72
CA MET A 141 -7.06 -1.85 4.93
C MET A 141 -7.16 -0.54 5.71
N THR A 142 -6.23 0.39 5.54
CA THR A 142 -6.19 1.62 6.37
C THR A 142 -7.46 2.45 6.26
N ASP A 143 -8.05 2.51 5.08
CA ASP A 143 -9.24 3.30 4.79
C ASP A 143 -10.54 2.46 4.82
N LEU A 144 -10.45 1.15 5.05
CA LEU A 144 -11.62 0.29 5.12
C LEU A 144 -12.20 0.25 6.54
N PRO A 145 -13.56 0.27 6.67
CA PRO A 145 -14.21 -0.03 7.93
C PRO A 145 -13.73 -1.38 8.49
N ALA A 146 -13.59 -1.47 9.81
CA ALA A 146 -13.06 -2.66 10.48
C ALA A 146 -13.81 -3.96 10.09
N ILE A 147 -15.12 -3.87 9.84
CA ILE A 147 -15.96 -5.02 9.43
C ILE A 147 -15.62 -5.52 8.02
N GLU A 148 -15.10 -4.68 7.14
CA GLU A 148 -14.74 -5.00 5.76
C GLU A 148 -13.31 -5.58 5.62
N GLN A 149 -12.44 -5.32 6.59
CA GLN A 149 -11.04 -5.75 6.54
C GLN A 149 -10.86 -7.29 6.50
N PRO A 150 -11.60 -8.09 7.29
CA PRO A 150 -11.54 -9.55 7.17
C PRO A 150 -11.99 -10.06 5.80
N LEU A 151 -13.03 -9.43 5.21
CA LEU A 151 -13.54 -9.80 3.89
C LEU A 151 -12.53 -9.54 2.78
N LEU A 152 -11.79 -8.44 2.88
CA LEU A 152 -10.66 -8.15 2.00
C LEU A 152 -9.59 -9.23 2.10
N ALA A 153 -9.11 -9.53 3.31
CA ALA A 153 -8.06 -10.52 3.53
C ALA A 153 -8.49 -11.92 3.05
N GLU A 154 -9.71 -12.33 3.39
CA GLU A 154 -10.27 -13.62 2.94
C GLU A 154 -10.35 -13.68 1.40
N ARG A 155 -10.77 -12.60 0.75
CA ARG A 155 -10.88 -12.55 -0.72
C ARG A 155 -9.52 -12.68 -1.41
N VAL A 156 -8.47 -12.06 -0.86
CA VAL A 156 -7.12 -12.09 -1.46
C VAL A 156 -6.39 -13.40 -1.18
N PHE A 157 -6.47 -13.91 0.04
CA PHE A 157 -5.65 -15.04 0.48
C PHE A 157 -6.41 -16.37 0.59
N GLY A 158 -7.73 -16.33 0.81
CA GLY A 158 -8.54 -17.52 1.03
C GLY A 158 -7.96 -18.42 2.14
N GLN A 159 -7.82 -19.72 1.87
CA GLN A 159 -7.24 -20.67 2.81
C GLN A 159 -5.73 -20.47 3.06
N SER A 160 -5.05 -19.65 2.24
CA SER A 160 -3.63 -19.33 2.40
C SER A 160 -3.37 -18.16 3.36
N LEU A 161 -4.43 -17.60 3.97
CA LEU A 161 -4.29 -16.46 4.89
C LEU A 161 -3.44 -16.84 6.10
N SER A 162 -2.32 -16.14 6.26
CA SER A 162 -1.49 -16.17 7.45
C SER A 162 -1.73 -14.92 8.30
N PHE A 163 -2.32 -15.09 9.47
CA PHE A 163 -2.52 -13.97 10.40
C PHE A 163 -1.21 -13.35 10.87
N ALA A 164 -0.15 -14.15 11.00
CA ALA A 164 1.16 -13.64 11.36
C ALA A 164 1.74 -12.73 10.27
N LEU A 165 1.65 -13.12 8.99
CA LEU A 165 2.06 -12.29 7.86
C LEU A 165 1.18 -11.04 7.72
N LEU A 166 -0.13 -11.15 7.95
CA LEU A 166 -1.03 -10.00 7.92
C LEU A 166 -0.68 -9.00 9.03
N THR A 167 -0.38 -9.48 10.25
CA THR A 167 0.08 -8.64 11.36
C THR A 167 1.40 -7.96 10.99
N ALA A 168 2.36 -8.68 10.43
CA ALA A 168 3.62 -8.10 9.94
C ALA A 168 3.36 -7.02 8.87
N GLY A 169 2.48 -7.29 7.89
CA GLY A 169 2.06 -6.32 6.88
C GLY A 169 1.51 -5.04 7.50
N ARG A 170 0.58 -5.16 8.45
CA ARG A 170 -0.02 -4.02 9.16
C ARG A 170 1.00 -3.22 9.97
N THR A 171 1.92 -3.91 10.61
CA THR A 171 2.99 -3.27 11.40
C THR A 171 3.90 -2.44 10.49
N ILE A 172 4.34 -3.00 9.37
CA ILE A 172 5.21 -2.29 8.43
C ILE A 172 4.44 -1.20 7.68
N ALA A 173 3.17 -1.41 7.28
CA ALA A 173 2.35 -0.38 6.68
C ALA A 173 2.19 0.83 7.61
N ALA A 174 1.87 0.61 8.89
CA ALA A 174 1.76 1.67 9.88
C ALA A 174 3.08 2.43 10.06
N LEU A 175 4.22 1.72 10.14
CA LEU A 175 5.54 2.32 10.25
C LEU A 175 5.89 3.19 9.03
N VAL A 176 5.67 2.67 7.83
CA VAL A 176 5.94 3.37 6.57
C VAL A 176 5.07 4.62 6.48
N THR A 177 3.77 4.50 6.74
CA THR A 177 2.83 5.64 6.71
C THR A 177 3.23 6.73 7.70
N ALA A 178 3.53 6.35 8.95
CA ALA A 178 3.94 7.31 9.98
C ALA A 178 5.23 8.05 9.62
N LEU A 179 6.22 7.37 9.06
CA LEU A 179 7.47 7.99 8.61
C LEU A 179 7.30 8.80 7.32
N TRP A 180 6.44 8.35 6.39
CA TRP A 180 6.07 9.08 5.18
C TRP A 180 5.44 10.44 5.53
N GLN A 181 4.57 10.49 6.55
CA GLN A 181 3.96 11.73 7.03
C GLN A 181 5.00 12.77 7.45
N HIS A 182 6.09 12.39 8.11
CA HIS A 182 7.16 13.34 8.45
C HIS A 182 7.77 14.05 7.23
N ARG A 183 7.72 13.42 6.08
CA ARG A 183 8.30 13.98 4.85
C ARG A 183 7.28 14.79 4.03
N PHE A 184 6.03 14.32 3.94
CA PHE A 184 5.06 14.82 2.98
C PHE A 184 3.85 15.50 3.63
N ASP A 185 3.51 15.15 4.87
CA ASP A 185 2.45 15.77 5.66
C ASP A 185 2.83 15.85 7.16
N PRO A 186 3.80 16.72 7.50
CA PRO A 186 4.30 16.82 8.88
C PRO A 186 3.24 17.18 9.93
N SER A 187 2.10 17.74 9.50
CA SER A 187 1.00 18.11 10.42
C SER A 187 0.28 16.88 10.98
N GLN A 188 0.33 15.75 10.28
CA GLN A 188 -0.27 14.47 10.68
C GLN A 188 0.75 13.49 11.26
N ALA A 189 2.04 13.84 11.21
CA ALA A 189 3.10 12.92 11.62
C ALA A 189 3.06 12.68 13.15
N PRO A 190 3.06 11.41 13.60
CA PRO A 190 3.01 11.09 15.01
C PRO A 190 4.37 11.35 15.69
N ASP A 191 4.31 11.73 16.97
CA ASP A 191 5.51 11.78 17.80
C ASP A 191 5.62 10.50 18.65
N PRO A 192 6.56 9.61 18.37
CA PRO A 192 6.67 8.31 19.03
C PRO A 192 7.08 8.40 20.50
N ARG A 193 7.47 9.59 20.99
CA ARG A 193 7.78 9.83 22.41
C ARG A 193 6.51 9.97 23.25
N THR A 194 5.39 10.34 22.62
CA THR A 194 4.11 10.66 23.27
C THR A 194 2.97 9.77 22.83
N ASP A 195 3.01 9.25 21.62
CA ASP A 195 1.93 8.44 21.05
C ASP A 195 2.48 7.28 20.21
N LEU A 196 2.09 6.05 20.58
CA LEU A 196 2.35 4.82 19.83
C LEU A 196 1.05 4.14 19.40
N SER A 197 -0.10 4.83 19.48
CA SER A 197 -1.41 4.27 19.11
C SER A 197 -1.53 3.94 17.63
N TRP A 198 -0.70 4.56 16.79
CA TRP A 198 -0.60 4.30 15.36
C TRP A 198 0.02 2.91 15.05
N LEU A 199 0.79 2.34 15.97
CA LEU A 199 1.38 1.01 15.80
C LEU A 199 0.35 -0.05 16.22
N PRO A 200 0.04 -1.04 15.36
CA PRO A 200 -0.92 -2.09 15.68
C PRO A 200 -0.52 -2.85 16.95
N ARG A 201 -1.49 -3.04 17.84
CA ARG A 201 -1.28 -3.89 19.02
C ARG A 201 -1.26 -5.36 18.57
N ARG A 202 -0.43 -6.14 19.23
CA ARG A 202 -0.35 -7.60 19.01
C ARG A 202 -1.63 -8.31 19.45
#